data_7fdb7a0d754e41ae045f56d5553ad900
#
_entry.id   7fdb7a0d754e41ae045f56d5553ad900
#
_cell.length_a   1.000
_cell.length_b   1.000
_cell.length_c   1.000
_cell.angle_alpha   90.00
_cell.angle_beta   90.00
_cell.angle_gamma   90.00
#
_symmetry.space_group_name_H-M   'P 1'
#
loop_
_entity.id
_entity.type
_entity.pdbx_description
1 polymer ?
#
loop_
_entity_poly.entity_id
_entity_poly.type
_entity_poly.pdbx_seq_one_letter_code
_entity_poly.pdbx_strand_id
1 'polypeptide(L)'
;PPPSFPPYAAIRDWSVTGVQTCALPILYEGDYIRAGEPLIGGSAVPQDILSIKGEVALARYLVDEVQEVYRLQGVRINDKHIEVIVRQMMRRVKVLTVGDTDFITEEQVDRIKFEDANKAVIEKGGKPATAEPLILGITKASLSTDSFISAASFQETTKVLTDASVSGKVDSLRGLKENVIMGRLIPAGTGLRAYDDVAVKMAD
;
A
#
# COMPACT_ATOMS: atom_id res chain seq x y z
N PRO A 1 -20.67 -16.85 -39.00
CA PRO A 1 -21.00 -15.50 -38.59
C PRO A 1 -20.91 -15.38 -37.07
N PRO A 2 -20.36 -14.28 -36.54
CA PRO A 2 -20.33 -14.06 -35.08
C PRO A 2 -21.77 -13.88 -34.60
N PRO A 3 -22.08 -14.26 -33.34
CA PRO A 3 -23.42 -14.09 -32.80
C PRO A 3 -23.73 -12.59 -32.71
N SER A 4 -24.79 -12.19 -33.39
CA SER A 4 -25.37 -10.86 -33.30
C SER A 4 -26.03 -10.72 -31.93
N PHE A 5 -25.44 -9.89 -31.06
CA PHE A 5 -26.12 -9.46 -29.85
C PHE A 5 -27.28 -8.53 -30.25
N PRO A 6 -28.48 -8.74 -29.70
CA PRO A 6 -29.58 -7.82 -29.97
C PRO A 6 -29.26 -6.44 -29.36
N PRO A 7 -29.54 -5.36 -30.11
CA PRO A 7 -29.43 -4.01 -29.56
C PRO A 7 -30.49 -3.85 -28.47
N TYR A 8 -30.06 -3.30 -27.33
CA TYR A 8 -30.94 -2.91 -26.21
C TYR A 8 -31.63 -4.05 -25.42
N ALA A 9 -30.88 -5.01 -24.91
CA ALA A 9 -31.29 -5.64 -23.67
C ALA A 9 -30.70 -4.81 -22.49
N ALA A 10 -31.44 -3.76 -22.10
CA ALA A 10 -31.20 -3.10 -20.84
C ALA A 10 -31.29 -4.17 -19.75
N ILE A 11 -30.18 -4.46 -19.11
CA ILE A 11 -30.15 -5.25 -17.87
C ILE A 11 -30.87 -4.41 -16.82
N ARG A 12 -32.18 -4.58 -16.74
CA ARG A 12 -33.00 -4.11 -15.63
C ARG A 12 -32.80 -5.09 -14.48
N ASP A 13 -31.76 -4.89 -13.71
CA ASP A 13 -31.68 -5.51 -12.40
C ASP A 13 -32.57 -4.73 -11.43
N TRP A 14 -33.72 -5.30 -11.10
CA TRP A 14 -34.75 -4.72 -10.23
C TRP A 14 -34.46 -4.89 -8.75
N SER A 15 -33.29 -5.43 -8.39
CA SER A 15 -32.98 -5.79 -7.01
C SER A 15 -32.04 -4.85 -6.26
N VAL A 16 -31.62 -3.73 -6.85
CA VAL A 16 -30.76 -2.75 -6.16
C VAL A 16 -31.53 -1.52 -5.79
N THR A 17 -31.74 -1.36 -4.51
CA THR A 17 -32.32 -0.20 -3.83
C THR A 17 -31.73 1.13 -4.30
N GLY A 18 -32.50 1.90 -5.02
CA GLY A 18 -32.68 3.36 -4.93
C GLY A 18 -31.53 4.30 -5.28
N VAL A 19 -30.34 3.85 -5.72
CA VAL A 19 -29.31 4.75 -6.25
C VAL A 19 -28.96 4.30 -7.66
N GLN A 20 -29.76 4.71 -8.64
CA GLN A 20 -29.38 4.67 -10.03
C GLN A 20 -28.31 5.75 -10.27
N THR A 21 -27.05 5.42 -10.10
CA THR A 21 -26.00 6.09 -10.85
C THR A 21 -26.19 5.67 -12.29
N CYS A 22 -26.74 6.57 -13.12
CA CYS A 22 -26.76 6.38 -14.57
C CYS A 22 -25.31 6.38 -15.05
N ALA A 23 -24.65 5.22 -15.02
CA ALA A 23 -23.37 5.01 -15.65
C ALA A 23 -23.61 5.04 -17.16
N LEU A 24 -23.33 6.17 -17.79
CA LEU A 24 -23.38 6.29 -19.25
C LEU A 24 -22.21 5.53 -19.84
N PRO A 25 -22.41 4.67 -20.85
CA PRO A 25 -21.31 4.06 -21.56
C PRO A 25 -20.48 5.15 -22.24
N ILE A 26 -19.17 5.12 -22.07
CA ILE A 26 -18.23 6.08 -22.69
C ILE A 26 -17.87 5.64 -24.12
N LEU A 27 -18.25 4.41 -24.51
CA LEU A 27 -17.81 3.74 -25.74
C LEU A 27 -18.92 3.67 -26.78
N TYR A 28 -18.51 3.85 -28.02
CA TYR A 28 -19.35 3.68 -29.22
C TYR A 28 -18.89 2.47 -30.03
N GLU A 29 -19.76 1.96 -30.92
CA GLU A 29 -19.39 0.88 -31.83
C GLU A 29 -18.21 1.31 -32.72
N GLY A 30 -17.13 0.50 -32.70
CA GLY A 30 -15.90 0.77 -33.46
C GLY A 30 -14.77 1.38 -32.67
N ASP A 31 -14.95 1.74 -31.40
CA ASP A 31 -13.89 2.27 -30.56
C ASP A 31 -12.88 1.18 -30.15
N TYR A 32 -11.60 1.51 -30.25
CA TYR A 32 -10.52 0.65 -29.78
C TYR A 32 -10.29 0.83 -28.28
N ILE A 33 -10.32 -0.28 -27.54
CA ILE A 33 -10.15 -0.32 -26.10
C ILE A 33 -8.82 -0.99 -25.75
N ARG A 34 -8.08 -0.40 -24.85
CA ARG A 34 -6.88 -1.00 -24.26
C ARG A 34 -7.22 -1.73 -22.96
N ALA A 35 -6.43 -2.75 -22.64
CA ALA A 35 -6.58 -3.46 -21.37
C ALA A 35 -6.53 -2.48 -20.18
N GLY A 36 -7.58 -2.54 -19.33
CA GLY A 36 -7.73 -1.68 -18.17
C GLY A 36 -8.32 -0.29 -18.42
N GLU A 37 -8.83 0.03 -19.61
CA GLU A 37 -9.63 1.24 -19.83
C GLU A 37 -11.04 1.06 -19.28
N PRO A 38 -11.61 2.08 -18.59
CA PRO A 38 -12.97 1.98 -18.08
C PRO A 38 -13.97 1.98 -19.23
N LEU A 39 -14.93 1.04 -19.21
CA LEU A 39 -16.00 0.93 -20.20
C LEU A 39 -17.20 1.83 -19.86
N ILE A 40 -17.33 2.16 -18.59
CA ILE A 40 -18.47 2.92 -18.02
C ILE A 40 -17.89 4.07 -17.20
N GLY A 41 -18.58 5.21 -17.21
CA GLY A 41 -18.19 6.35 -16.36
C GLY A 41 -18.25 5.98 -14.89
N GLY A 42 -17.21 6.33 -14.14
CA GLY A 42 -17.09 6.08 -12.70
C GLY A 42 -15.64 5.98 -12.26
N SER A 43 -15.41 5.97 -10.95
CA SER A 43 -14.07 5.76 -10.40
C SER A 43 -13.66 4.30 -10.54
N ALA A 44 -12.47 4.05 -11.08
CA ALA A 44 -11.92 2.71 -11.18
C ALA A 44 -11.56 2.16 -9.79
N VAL A 45 -11.75 0.86 -9.59
CA VAL A 45 -11.36 0.19 -8.34
C VAL A 45 -9.83 0.07 -8.30
N PRO A 46 -9.16 0.57 -7.25
CA PRO A 46 -7.70 0.55 -7.16
C PRO A 46 -7.07 -0.84 -7.27
N GLN A 47 -7.76 -1.87 -6.78
CA GLN A 47 -7.32 -3.26 -6.85
C GLN A 47 -7.26 -3.76 -8.31
N ASP A 48 -8.23 -3.40 -9.13
CA ASP A 48 -8.29 -3.78 -10.55
C ASP A 48 -7.20 -3.07 -11.35
N ILE A 49 -6.95 -1.79 -11.04
CA ILE A 49 -5.82 -1.05 -11.65
C ILE A 49 -4.49 -1.73 -11.31
N LEU A 50 -4.31 -2.15 -10.04
CA LEU A 50 -3.10 -2.83 -9.61
C LEU A 50 -2.86 -4.15 -10.35
N SER A 51 -3.92 -4.97 -10.49
CA SER A 51 -3.83 -6.28 -11.16
C SER A 51 -3.62 -6.19 -12.67
N ILE A 52 -4.22 -5.18 -13.33
CA ILE A 52 -4.23 -5.07 -14.79
C ILE A 52 -3.11 -4.17 -15.31
N LYS A 53 -2.94 -2.98 -14.70
CA LYS A 53 -1.99 -1.94 -15.15
C LYS A 53 -0.69 -1.90 -14.34
N GLY A 54 -0.67 -2.52 -13.17
CA GLY A 54 0.49 -2.57 -12.28
C GLY A 54 0.63 -1.40 -11.32
N GLU A 55 1.71 -1.44 -10.51
CA GLU A 55 1.94 -0.52 -9.38
C GLU A 55 2.12 0.94 -9.81
N VAL A 56 2.86 1.19 -10.90
CA VAL A 56 3.15 2.55 -11.36
C VAL A 56 1.90 3.29 -11.85
N ALA A 57 1.03 2.58 -12.56
CA ALA A 57 -0.23 3.14 -13.04
C ALA A 57 -1.18 3.43 -11.87
N LEU A 58 -1.23 2.54 -10.88
CA LEU A 58 -2.01 2.75 -9.67
C LEU A 58 -1.51 3.95 -8.88
N ALA A 59 -0.19 4.08 -8.69
CA ALA A 59 0.39 5.21 -7.97
C ALA A 59 0.02 6.54 -8.63
N ARG A 60 0.16 6.63 -9.96
CA ARG A 60 -0.23 7.82 -10.71
C ARG A 60 -1.72 8.12 -10.55
N TYR A 61 -2.58 7.13 -10.73
CA TYR A 61 -4.03 7.28 -10.57
C TYR A 61 -4.39 7.84 -9.20
N LEU A 62 -3.84 7.28 -8.11
CA LEU A 62 -4.13 7.74 -6.75
C LEU A 62 -3.62 9.17 -6.50
N VAL A 63 -2.45 9.53 -7.04
CA VAL A 63 -1.91 10.89 -6.91
C VAL A 63 -2.80 11.88 -7.67
N ASP A 64 -3.22 11.55 -8.88
CA ASP A 64 -4.06 12.42 -9.71
C ASP A 64 -5.43 12.65 -9.06
N GLU A 65 -6.09 11.59 -8.57
CA GLU A 65 -7.40 11.69 -7.88
C GLU A 65 -7.33 12.56 -6.61
N VAL A 66 -6.29 12.37 -5.79
CA VAL A 66 -6.12 13.17 -4.57
C VAL A 66 -5.79 14.62 -4.92
N GLN A 67 -4.92 14.85 -5.90
CA GLN A 67 -4.57 16.19 -6.36
C GLN A 67 -5.73 16.94 -6.98
N GLU A 68 -6.62 16.24 -7.68
CA GLU A 68 -7.82 16.85 -8.25
C GLU A 68 -8.70 17.45 -7.15
N VAL A 69 -8.95 16.71 -6.06
CA VAL A 69 -9.72 17.21 -4.91
C VAL A 69 -9.07 18.46 -4.29
N TYR A 70 -7.75 18.48 -4.10
CA TYR A 70 -7.05 19.64 -3.56
C TYR A 70 -7.07 20.83 -4.52
N ARG A 71 -6.91 20.61 -5.82
CA ARG A 71 -6.97 21.66 -6.84
C ARG A 71 -8.33 22.32 -6.91
N LEU A 72 -9.41 21.52 -6.80
CA LEU A 72 -10.79 22.06 -6.75
C LEU A 72 -11.02 22.98 -5.54
N GLN A 73 -10.31 22.75 -4.44
CA GLN A 73 -10.34 23.59 -3.25
C GLN A 73 -9.33 24.75 -3.28
N GLY A 74 -8.61 24.93 -4.39
CA GLY A 74 -7.59 25.99 -4.54
C GLY A 74 -6.29 25.74 -3.76
N VAL A 75 -6.10 24.56 -3.18
CA VAL A 75 -4.91 24.19 -2.41
C VAL A 75 -3.85 23.57 -3.34
N ARG A 76 -2.63 24.11 -3.31
CA ARG A 76 -1.49 23.58 -4.08
C ARG A 76 -0.60 22.75 -3.16
N ILE A 77 -0.52 21.45 -3.43
CA ILE A 77 0.34 20.50 -2.72
C ILE A 77 1.28 19.86 -3.74
N ASN A 78 2.54 19.63 -3.36
CA ASN A 78 3.49 18.93 -4.21
C ASN A 78 3.16 17.42 -4.19
N ASP A 79 3.19 16.79 -5.36
CA ASP A 79 2.88 15.37 -5.57
C ASP A 79 3.71 14.44 -4.66
N LYS A 80 4.95 14.81 -4.35
CA LYS A 80 5.85 14.04 -3.48
C LYS A 80 5.25 13.68 -2.12
N HIS A 81 4.43 14.57 -1.53
CA HIS A 81 3.79 14.32 -0.24
C HIS A 81 2.76 13.18 -0.32
N ILE A 82 2.04 13.11 -1.44
CA ILE A 82 1.04 12.07 -1.69
C ILE A 82 1.74 10.78 -2.11
N GLU A 83 2.75 10.85 -2.97
CA GLU A 83 3.53 9.70 -3.43
C GLU A 83 4.17 8.92 -2.29
N VAL A 84 4.68 9.62 -1.25
CA VAL A 84 5.23 8.96 -0.06
C VAL A 84 4.18 8.13 0.67
N ILE A 85 2.94 8.65 0.79
CA ILE A 85 1.82 7.93 1.42
C ILE A 85 1.42 6.73 0.57
N VAL A 86 1.24 6.91 -0.74
CA VAL A 86 0.88 5.84 -1.68
C VAL A 86 1.93 4.73 -1.68
N ARG A 87 3.22 5.07 -1.63
CA ARG A 87 4.30 4.10 -1.50
C ARG A 87 4.17 3.24 -0.24
N GLN A 88 3.79 3.83 0.90
CA GLN A 88 3.56 3.08 2.14
C GLN A 88 2.32 2.17 2.05
N MET A 89 1.28 2.58 1.32
CA MET A 89 0.10 1.76 1.08
C MET A 89 0.40 0.52 0.24
N MET A 90 1.38 0.58 -0.67
CA MET A 90 1.80 -0.51 -1.56
C MET A 90 3.03 -1.29 -1.06
N ARG A 91 3.43 -1.08 0.18
CA ARG A 91 4.63 -1.71 0.76
C ARG A 91 4.48 -3.20 0.99
N ARG A 92 3.26 -3.71 1.11
CA ARG A 92 2.96 -5.10 1.45
C ARG A 92 2.64 -5.93 0.22
N VAL A 93 3.01 -7.20 0.31
CA VAL A 93 2.68 -8.23 -0.68
C VAL A 93 1.94 -9.39 0.00
N LYS A 94 1.06 -10.05 -0.74
CA LYS A 94 0.35 -11.26 -0.30
C LYS A 94 1.03 -12.47 -0.91
N VAL A 95 1.46 -13.42 -0.08
CA VAL A 95 2.11 -14.65 -0.53
C VAL A 95 1.08 -15.57 -1.17
N LEU A 96 1.32 -15.99 -2.42
CA LEU A 96 0.49 -16.94 -3.15
C LEU A 96 1.02 -18.37 -2.99
N THR A 97 2.30 -18.58 -3.32
CA THR A 97 2.97 -19.89 -3.17
C THR A 97 4.20 -19.72 -2.29
N VAL A 98 4.36 -20.64 -1.37
CA VAL A 98 5.39 -20.54 -0.33
C VAL A 98 6.77 -20.99 -0.85
N GLY A 99 6.83 -21.91 -1.84
CA GLY A 99 8.10 -22.51 -2.25
C GLY A 99 8.82 -23.17 -1.07
N ASP A 100 10.12 -22.92 -0.96
CA ASP A 100 10.98 -23.43 0.12
C ASP A 100 11.26 -22.36 1.19
N THR A 101 10.38 -21.36 1.31
CA THR A 101 10.46 -20.30 2.32
C THR A 101 9.63 -20.62 3.56
N ASP A 102 9.92 -19.95 4.68
CA ASP A 102 9.20 -20.11 5.96
C ASP A 102 7.87 -19.32 6.02
N PHE A 103 7.40 -18.78 4.91
CA PHE A 103 6.16 -18.02 4.87
C PHE A 103 4.91 -18.91 4.91
N ILE A 104 3.78 -18.32 5.28
CA ILE A 104 2.47 -18.97 5.25
C ILE A 104 1.71 -18.51 4.01
N THR A 105 0.95 -19.39 3.40
CA THR A 105 0.07 -19.05 2.27
C THR A 105 -0.94 -17.97 2.69
N GLU A 106 -1.15 -16.98 1.84
CA GLU A 106 -2.00 -15.80 2.06
C GLU A 106 -1.49 -14.81 3.13
N GLU A 107 -0.29 -15.00 3.66
CA GLU A 107 0.31 -14.08 4.60
C GLU A 107 0.65 -12.74 3.92
N GLN A 108 0.45 -11.63 4.67
CA GLN A 108 0.81 -10.29 4.24
C GLN A 108 2.19 -9.92 4.78
N VAL A 109 3.18 -9.95 3.93
CA VAL A 109 4.59 -9.72 4.27
C VAL A 109 5.06 -8.38 3.71
N ASP A 110 6.05 -7.77 4.35
CA ASP A 110 6.75 -6.61 3.81
C ASP A 110 7.55 -7.02 2.57
N ARG A 111 7.45 -6.24 1.50
CA ARG A 111 8.11 -6.52 0.22
C ARG A 111 9.61 -6.73 0.35
N ILE A 112 10.29 -5.92 1.18
CA ILE A 112 11.74 -6.03 1.38
C ILE A 112 12.08 -7.37 2.05
N LYS A 113 11.35 -7.74 3.10
CA LYS A 113 11.54 -9.03 3.79
C LYS A 113 11.30 -10.21 2.86
N PHE A 114 10.28 -10.10 2.01
CA PHE A 114 9.95 -11.12 1.01
C PHE A 114 11.08 -11.27 -0.04
N GLU A 115 11.59 -10.16 -0.56
CA GLU A 115 12.69 -10.17 -1.53
C GLU A 115 13.99 -10.75 -0.93
N ASP A 116 14.31 -10.38 0.32
CA ASP A 116 15.50 -10.89 1.01
C ASP A 116 15.39 -12.38 1.34
N ALA A 117 14.23 -12.86 1.77
CA ALA A 117 14.00 -14.29 1.98
C ALA A 117 14.13 -15.08 0.66
N ASN A 118 13.56 -14.57 -0.43
CA ASN A 118 13.69 -15.21 -1.74
C ASN A 118 15.15 -15.25 -2.22
N LYS A 119 15.93 -14.19 -2.03
CA LYS A 119 17.37 -14.19 -2.35
C LYS A 119 18.11 -15.30 -1.57
N ALA A 120 17.86 -15.40 -0.26
CA ALA A 120 18.48 -16.42 0.58
C ALA A 120 18.11 -17.85 0.15
N VAL A 121 16.88 -18.09 -0.32
CA VAL A 121 16.45 -19.39 -0.84
C VAL A 121 17.09 -19.70 -2.19
N ILE A 122 17.17 -18.70 -3.08
CA ILE A 122 17.83 -18.85 -4.40
C ILE A 122 19.32 -19.17 -4.22
N GLU A 123 20.03 -18.52 -3.29
CA GLU A 123 21.43 -18.81 -2.97
C GLU A 123 21.64 -20.25 -2.47
N LYS A 124 20.64 -20.82 -1.80
CA LYS A 124 20.63 -22.23 -1.36
C LYS A 124 20.17 -23.20 -2.45
N GLY A 125 19.78 -22.69 -3.64
CA GLY A 125 19.29 -23.52 -4.75
C GLY A 125 17.85 -24.02 -4.61
N GLY A 126 17.06 -23.43 -3.70
CA GLY A 126 15.65 -23.75 -3.49
C GLY A 126 14.70 -23.00 -4.44
N LYS A 127 13.42 -23.32 -4.35
CA LYS A 127 12.34 -22.64 -5.11
C LYS A 127 11.90 -21.38 -4.37
N PRO A 128 11.93 -20.19 -5.01
CA PRO A 128 11.47 -18.96 -4.41
C PRO A 128 9.93 -18.96 -4.24
N ALA A 129 9.45 -18.21 -3.26
CA ALA A 129 8.02 -17.93 -3.08
C ALA A 129 7.52 -16.95 -4.14
N THR A 130 6.23 -17.04 -4.49
CA THR A 130 5.55 -16.06 -5.35
C THR A 130 4.57 -15.24 -4.54
N ALA A 131 4.47 -13.96 -4.85
CA ALA A 131 3.55 -13.06 -4.17
C ALA A 131 2.87 -12.11 -5.16
N GLU A 132 1.72 -11.61 -4.76
CA GLU A 132 0.95 -10.60 -5.45
C GLU A 132 1.07 -9.25 -4.72
N PRO A 133 1.28 -8.13 -5.43
CA PRO A 133 1.29 -6.83 -4.81
C PRO A 133 -0.07 -6.50 -4.20
N LEU A 134 -0.06 -5.93 -3.00
CA LEU A 134 -1.26 -5.62 -2.25
C LEU A 134 -1.32 -4.13 -1.96
N ILE A 135 -2.49 -3.51 -2.19
CA ILE A 135 -2.76 -2.16 -1.74
C ILE A 135 -3.55 -2.20 -0.42
N LEU A 136 -3.04 -1.53 0.59
CA LEU A 136 -3.69 -1.35 1.88
C LEU A 136 -4.26 0.06 1.99
N GLY A 137 -5.44 0.20 2.60
CA GLY A 137 -5.95 1.50 3.01
C GLY A 137 -5.01 2.20 4.00
N ILE A 138 -5.04 3.54 4.08
CA ILE A 138 -4.15 4.36 4.90
C ILE A 138 -4.10 3.87 6.36
N THR A 139 -5.25 3.59 6.97
CA THR A 139 -5.33 3.12 8.36
C THR A 139 -4.64 1.77 8.55
N LYS A 140 -4.91 0.80 7.67
CA LYS A 140 -4.26 -0.52 7.73
C LYS A 140 -2.76 -0.42 7.50
N ALA A 141 -2.33 0.39 6.53
CA ALA A 141 -0.92 0.62 6.26
C ALA A 141 -0.18 1.22 7.47
N SER A 142 -0.84 2.15 8.18
CA SER A 142 -0.28 2.79 9.39
C SER A 142 -0.19 1.83 10.58
N LEU A 143 -1.16 0.92 10.75
CA LEU A 143 -1.16 -0.07 11.82
C LEU A 143 -0.25 -1.27 11.54
N SER A 144 0.07 -1.53 10.29
CA SER A 144 0.91 -2.65 9.87
C SER A 144 2.42 -2.36 9.90
N THR A 145 2.86 -1.38 10.69
CA THR A 145 4.28 -1.04 10.88
C THR A 145 4.98 -2.06 11.78
N ASP A 146 6.31 -2.17 11.63
CA ASP A 146 7.11 -3.08 12.46
C ASP A 146 7.16 -2.65 13.93
N SER A 147 7.04 -1.33 14.22
CA SER A 147 6.99 -0.78 15.56
C SER A 147 5.57 -0.83 16.13
N PHE A 148 5.35 -1.64 17.16
CA PHE A 148 4.07 -1.69 17.85
C PHE A 148 3.81 -0.43 18.70
N ILE A 149 4.85 0.25 19.18
CA ILE A 149 4.73 1.51 19.93
C ILE A 149 4.19 2.60 19.01
N SER A 150 4.72 2.71 17.80
CA SER A 150 4.23 3.65 16.79
C SER A 150 2.79 3.35 16.38
N ALA A 151 2.43 2.10 16.16
CA ALA A 151 1.08 1.68 15.80
C ALA A 151 0.08 1.96 16.92
N ALA A 152 0.42 1.62 18.17
CA ALA A 152 -0.43 1.85 19.34
C ALA A 152 -0.70 3.33 19.61
N SER A 153 0.24 4.21 19.26
CA SER A 153 0.06 5.66 19.43
C SER A 153 -0.83 6.30 18.37
N PHE A 154 -1.20 5.55 17.32
CA PHE A 154 -2.06 6.05 16.24
C PHE A 154 -3.54 5.72 16.48
N GLN A 155 -3.90 4.45 16.53
CA GLN A 155 -5.26 3.95 16.77
C GLN A 155 -5.22 2.56 17.40
N GLU A 156 -6.37 2.12 17.96
CA GLU A 156 -6.55 0.77 18.51
C GLU A 156 -5.47 0.39 19.56
N THR A 157 -5.12 1.33 20.43
CA THR A 157 -4.02 1.21 21.40
C THR A 157 -4.07 -0.10 22.18
N THR A 158 -5.23 -0.44 22.75
CA THR A 158 -5.41 -1.63 23.59
C THR A 158 -5.19 -2.91 22.78
N LYS A 159 -5.77 -3.00 21.58
CA LYS A 159 -5.65 -4.17 20.71
C LYS A 159 -4.20 -4.38 20.26
N VAL A 160 -3.55 -3.32 19.77
CA VAL A 160 -2.16 -3.40 19.29
C VAL A 160 -1.20 -3.81 20.40
N LEU A 161 -1.35 -3.25 21.62
CA LEU A 161 -0.52 -3.61 22.77
C LEU A 161 -0.79 -5.04 23.25
N THR A 162 -2.05 -5.48 23.25
CA THR A 162 -2.41 -6.86 23.61
C THR A 162 -1.81 -7.85 22.63
N ASP A 163 -1.97 -7.61 21.31
CA ASP A 163 -1.41 -8.48 20.27
C ASP A 163 0.13 -8.52 20.32
N ALA A 164 0.76 -7.38 20.58
CA ALA A 164 2.22 -7.31 20.74
C ALA A 164 2.70 -8.08 21.98
N SER A 165 1.97 -7.98 23.10
CA SER A 165 2.28 -8.69 24.35
C SER A 165 2.12 -10.20 24.19
N VAL A 166 1.01 -10.66 23.59
CA VAL A 166 0.76 -12.09 23.34
C VAL A 166 1.79 -12.67 22.38
N SER A 167 2.17 -11.92 21.34
CA SER A 167 3.16 -12.35 20.35
C SER A 167 4.61 -12.18 20.83
N GLY A 168 4.86 -11.60 22.00
CA GLY A 168 6.21 -11.33 22.50
C GLY A 168 7.05 -10.44 21.57
N LYS A 169 6.43 -9.47 20.90
CA LYS A 169 7.13 -8.58 19.94
C LYS A 169 8.14 -7.69 20.65
N VAL A 170 9.29 -7.51 20.01
CA VAL A 170 10.35 -6.58 20.44
C VAL A 170 10.40 -5.43 19.45
N ASP A 171 10.31 -4.19 19.96
CA ASP A 171 10.45 -2.98 19.17
C ASP A 171 11.93 -2.56 19.11
N SER A 172 12.44 -2.43 17.90
CA SER A 172 13.85 -2.07 17.67
C SER A 172 14.14 -0.56 17.74
N LEU A 173 13.12 0.27 17.98
CA LEU A 173 13.22 1.73 18.10
C LEU A 173 13.96 2.42 16.94
N ARG A 174 13.68 1.98 15.70
CA ARG A 174 14.35 2.51 14.51
C ARG A 174 13.73 3.78 13.95
N GLY A 175 12.47 4.04 14.21
CA GLY A 175 11.74 5.20 13.71
C GLY A 175 11.85 6.41 14.63
N LEU A 176 11.26 7.52 14.20
CA LEU A 176 11.28 8.76 14.97
C LEU A 176 10.28 8.73 16.12
N LYS A 177 9.06 8.26 15.85
CA LYS A 177 7.92 8.34 16.75
C LYS A 177 8.12 7.52 18.03
N GLU A 178 8.59 6.29 17.91
CA GLU A 178 8.88 5.43 19.06
C GLU A 178 10.00 5.98 19.96
N ASN A 179 11.03 6.57 19.37
CA ASN A 179 12.10 7.21 20.16
C ASN A 179 11.60 8.45 20.91
N VAL A 180 10.75 9.27 20.26
CA VAL A 180 10.13 10.44 20.92
C VAL A 180 9.24 10.00 22.08
N ILE A 181 8.44 8.97 21.92
CA ILE A 181 7.55 8.44 22.96
C ILE A 181 8.37 7.92 24.15
N MET A 182 9.50 7.23 23.88
CA MET A 182 10.39 6.70 24.91
C MET A 182 11.31 7.75 25.53
N GLY A 183 11.26 9.00 25.07
CA GLY A 183 12.11 10.08 25.57
C GLY A 183 13.58 9.96 25.16
N ARG A 184 13.88 9.23 24.07
CA ARG A 184 15.22 9.10 23.51
C ARG A 184 15.47 10.12 22.40
N LEU A 185 16.74 10.35 22.09
CA LEU A 185 17.11 11.12 20.90
C LEU A 185 16.60 10.39 19.64
N ILE A 186 16.06 11.17 18.70
CA ILE A 186 15.64 10.62 17.42
C ILE A 186 16.86 10.16 16.61
N PRO A 187 16.77 9.11 15.79
CA PRO A 187 17.88 8.63 14.96
C PRO A 187 18.11 9.54 13.75
N ALA A 188 18.31 10.84 14.00
CA ALA A 188 18.57 11.87 13.01
C ALA A 188 19.41 13.00 13.65
N GLY A 189 20.24 13.65 12.85
CA GLY A 189 21.13 14.72 13.37
C GLY A 189 22.08 14.18 14.43
N THR A 190 22.12 14.83 15.60
CA THR A 190 22.99 14.46 16.73
C THR A 190 22.64 13.12 17.38
N GLY A 191 21.47 12.54 17.12
CA GLY A 191 21.06 11.23 17.61
C GLY A 191 21.40 10.07 16.67
N LEU A 192 22.15 10.31 15.59
CA LEU A 192 22.68 9.25 14.74
C LEU A 192 23.86 8.56 15.42
N ARG A 193 23.87 7.23 15.44
CA ARG A 193 24.96 6.42 16.02
C ARG A 193 26.34 6.77 15.48
N ALA A 194 26.43 7.32 14.27
CA ALA A 194 27.68 7.79 13.68
C ALA A 194 28.32 8.95 14.46
N TYR A 195 27.57 9.64 15.31
CA TYR A 195 28.06 10.74 16.13
C TYR A 195 28.27 10.35 17.60
N ASP A 196 27.92 9.14 18.03
CA ASP A 196 28.09 8.71 19.44
C ASP A 196 29.57 8.71 19.86
N ASP A 197 30.48 8.46 18.91
CA ASP A 197 31.94 8.42 19.16
C ASP A 197 32.67 9.77 18.92
N VAL A 198 31.92 10.83 18.57
CA VAL A 198 32.49 12.14 18.28
C VAL A 198 32.69 12.95 19.57
N ALA A 199 33.91 13.01 20.09
CA ALA A 199 34.27 13.89 21.20
C ALA A 199 34.62 15.30 20.68
N VAL A 200 33.86 16.30 21.13
CA VAL A 200 34.18 17.72 20.85
C VAL A 200 35.29 18.15 21.78
N LYS A 201 36.50 18.41 21.24
CA LYS A 201 37.57 19.11 22.01
C LYS A 201 37.34 20.61 21.89
N MET A 202 37.13 21.26 23.01
CA MET A 202 37.24 22.73 23.06
C MET A 202 38.68 23.10 22.73
N ALA A 203 38.88 24.02 21.80
CA ALA A 203 40.18 24.65 21.62
C ALA A 203 40.35 25.63 22.77
N ASP A 204 41.44 25.45 23.54
CA ASP A 204 41.86 26.40 24.57
C ASP A 204 42.33 27.72 23.96
#